data_5b2dccb5d45cc766179ae1e3496e920d
#
_entry.id   5b2dccb5d45cc766179ae1e3496e920d
#
_cell.length_a   1.000
_cell.length_b   1.000
_cell.length_c   1.000
_cell.angle_alpha   90.00
_cell.angle_beta   90.00
_cell.angle_gamma   90.00
#
_symmetry.space_group_name_H-M   'P 1'
#
loop_
_entity.id
_entity.type
_entity.pdbx_description
1 polymer ?
#
loop_
_entity_poly.entity_id
_entity_poly.type
_entity_poly.pdbx_seq_one_letter_code
_entity_poly.pdbx_strand_id
1 'polypeptide(L)'
;MTAQQRKDRSLNGIRVLDLTQFLSGPFATQILADLGADIIKLEPPQGDPIRAVPPHFVGENSVYYLCINRNKRTVAVDMKTAQGRELVNRLALASDIVMENFRPGVLERLGLSAETLREQKPSLIWCSISGFGQDGPYRNKPAYDMIVQALSGGMSLTGETDGAAVRAGIPVADLGAGLYSAIAVLAALNRRHATGKGETIDISMLDCQAAML
;
A
#
# COMPACT_ATOMS: atom_id res chain seq x y z
N MET A 1 -20.23 -2.80 0.35
CA MET A 1 -20.76 -1.70 1.20
C MET A 1 -21.64 -0.79 0.34
N THR A 2 -22.86 -0.47 0.77
CA THR A 2 -23.77 0.42 0.04
C THR A 2 -23.34 1.90 0.20
N ALA A 3 -23.81 2.79 -0.70
CA ALA A 3 -23.53 4.23 -0.60
C ALA A 3 -24.01 4.84 0.74
N GLN A 4 -25.14 4.37 1.27
CA GLN A 4 -25.67 4.83 2.56
C GLN A 4 -24.78 4.36 3.73
N GLN A 5 -24.29 3.15 3.72
CA GLN A 5 -23.39 2.62 4.76
C GLN A 5 -22.03 3.33 4.78
N ARG A 6 -21.61 3.95 3.68
CA ARG A 6 -20.37 4.77 3.62
C ARG A 6 -20.54 6.13 4.27
N LYS A 7 -21.74 6.74 4.20
CA LYS A 7 -21.97 8.12 4.71
C LYS A 7 -21.72 8.26 6.21
N ASP A 8 -21.89 7.19 6.99
CA ASP A 8 -21.75 7.20 8.45
C ASP A 8 -20.36 6.72 8.91
N ARG A 9 -19.38 6.63 7.98
CA ARG A 9 -18.03 6.14 8.29
C ARG A 9 -17.03 7.29 8.42
N SER A 10 -15.98 7.04 9.21
CA SER A 10 -14.96 8.02 9.58
C SER A 10 -14.22 8.63 8.39
N LEU A 11 -14.03 7.87 7.29
CA LEU A 11 -13.34 8.34 6.08
C LEU A 11 -14.29 8.60 4.91
N ASN A 12 -15.58 8.83 5.19
CA ASN A 12 -16.51 9.25 4.14
C ASN A 12 -16.03 10.53 3.44
N GLY A 13 -16.04 10.52 2.10
CA GLY A 13 -15.58 11.64 1.28
C GLY A 13 -14.08 11.63 0.98
N ILE A 14 -13.29 10.76 1.62
CA ILE A 14 -11.86 10.59 1.32
C ILE A 14 -11.71 9.61 0.16
N ARG A 15 -10.98 10.01 -0.89
CA ARG A 15 -10.65 9.18 -2.04
C ARG A 15 -9.18 8.78 -2.01
N VAL A 16 -8.94 7.49 -2.22
CA VAL A 16 -7.59 6.90 -2.29
C VAL A 16 -7.36 6.29 -3.67
N LEU A 17 -6.30 6.70 -4.33
CA LEU A 17 -5.75 5.98 -5.48
C LEU A 17 -4.79 4.92 -4.95
N ASP A 18 -5.16 3.67 -5.13
CA ASP A 18 -4.41 2.49 -4.68
C ASP A 18 -3.63 1.90 -5.86
N LEU A 19 -2.34 2.17 -5.93
CA LEU A 19 -1.41 1.62 -6.92
C LEU A 19 -0.70 0.37 -6.39
N THR A 20 -1.06 -0.09 -5.19
CA THR A 20 -0.34 -1.16 -4.49
C THR A 20 -0.66 -2.54 -5.03
N GLN A 21 0.27 -3.47 -4.84
CA GLN A 21 0.16 -4.87 -5.27
C GLN A 21 0.55 -5.80 -4.10
N PHE A 22 0.26 -7.08 -4.22
CA PHE A 22 0.52 -8.13 -3.23
C PHE A 22 -0.21 -7.91 -1.91
N LEU A 23 0.51 -7.64 -0.78
CA LEU A 23 -0.10 -7.70 0.54
C LEU A 23 -0.02 -6.38 1.32
N SER A 24 1.15 -5.85 1.61
CA SER A 24 1.32 -4.72 2.55
C SER A 24 0.44 -3.51 2.23
N GLY A 25 0.55 -3.00 1.02
CA GLY A 25 -0.25 -1.87 0.54
C GLY A 25 -1.73 -2.19 0.39
N PRO A 26 -2.12 -3.29 -0.30
CA PRO A 26 -3.53 -3.68 -0.39
C PRO A 26 -4.20 -3.89 0.95
N PHE A 27 -3.50 -4.40 1.97
CA PHE A 27 -4.02 -4.52 3.33
C PHE A 27 -4.25 -3.14 3.98
N ALA A 28 -3.31 -2.21 3.82
CA ALA A 28 -3.50 -0.83 4.30
C ALA A 28 -4.71 -0.15 3.64
N THR A 29 -4.82 -0.22 2.32
CA THR A 29 -5.93 0.41 1.59
C THR A 29 -7.27 -0.27 1.87
N GLN A 30 -7.28 -1.57 2.20
CA GLN A 30 -8.47 -2.27 2.69
C GLN A 30 -8.94 -1.72 4.05
N ILE A 31 -8.03 -1.47 4.99
CA ILE A 31 -8.37 -0.86 6.28
C ILE A 31 -9.04 0.50 6.04
N LEU A 32 -8.47 1.33 5.17
CA LEU A 32 -9.07 2.62 4.81
C LEU A 32 -10.43 2.45 4.14
N ALA A 33 -10.62 1.43 3.29
CA ALA A 33 -11.90 1.10 2.67
C ALA A 33 -12.96 0.70 3.70
N ASP A 34 -12.58 -0.12 4.68
CA ASP A 34 -13.47 -0.56 5.76
C ASP A 34 -13.84 0.61 6.70
N LEU A 35 -12.98 1.63 6.81
CA LEU A 35 -13.27 2.89 7.48
C LEU A 35 -14.13 3.86 6.64
N GLY A 36 -14.42 3.54 5.37
CA GLY A 36 -15.36 4.26 4.52
C GLY A 36 -14.75 5.08 3.39
N ALA A 37 -13.43 5.06 3.21
CA ALA A 37 -12.79 5.71 2.08
C ALA A 37 -13.23 5.10 0.74
N ASP A 38 -13.27 5.94 -0.31
CA ASP A 38 -13.51 5.52 -1.69
C ASP A 38 -12.19 5.10 -2.33
N ILE A 39 -11.92 3.79 -2.37
CA ILE A 39 -10.68 3.25 -2.92
C ILE A 39 -10.84 2.95 -4.40
N ILE A 40 -9.96 3.53 -5.21
CA ILE A 40 -9.80 3.20 -6.63
C ILE A 40 -8.49 2.44 -6.77
N LYS A 41 -8.58 1.11 -6.85
CA LYS A 41 -7.41 0.25 -7.08
C LYS A 41 -7.09 0.22 -8.57
N LEU A 42 -5.88 0.61 -8.91
CA LEU A 42 -5.35 0.51 -10.26
C LEU A 42 -4.61 -0.82 -10.43
N GLU A 43 -4.98 -1.55 -11.46
CA GLU A 43 -4.34 -2.80 -11.83
C GLU A 43 -3.77 -2.71 -13.25
N PRO A 44 -2.70 -3.44 -13.57
CA PRO A 44 -2.30 -3.62 -14.97
C PRO A 44 -3.40 -4.35 -15.74
N PRO A 45 -3.41 -4.33 -17.09
CA PRO A 45 -4.43 -5.00 -17.89
C PRO A 45 -4.63 -6.49 -17.58
N GLN A 46 -3.59 -7.15 -17.07
CA GLN A 46 -3.61 -8.56 -16.67
C GLN A 46 -4.16 -8.79 -15.25
N GLY A 47 -4.47 -7.72 -14.52
CA GLY A 47 -4.86 -7.76 -13.12
C GLY A 47 -3.68 -7.80 -12.14
N ASP A 48 -3.99 -7.67 -10.86
CA ASP A 48 -3.02 -7.87 -9.78
C ASP A 48 -2.52 -9.32 -9.79
N PRO A 49 -1.20 -9.59 -9.72
CA PRO A 49 -0.65 -10.95 -9.71
C PRO A 49 -1.26 -11.89 -8.66
N ILE A 50 -1.71 -11.35 -7.53
CA ILE A 50 -2.33 -12.19 -6.48
C ILE A 50 -3.71 -12.73 -6.84
N ARG A 51 -4.34 -12.27 -7.93
CA ARG A 51 -5.59 -12.88 -8.43
C ARG A 51 -5.42 -14.36 -8.79
N ALA A 52 -4.20 -14.75 -9.19
CA ALA A 52 -3.86 -16.11 -9.63
C ALA A 52 -3.11 -16.93 -8.57
N VAL A 53 -2.92 -16.44 -7.34
CA VAL A 53 -2.15 -17.15 -6.31
C VAL A 53 -2.95 -18.31 -5.71
N PRO A 54 -2.46 -19.57 -5.83
CA PRO A 54 -3.10 -20.75 -5.23
C PRO A 54 -2.95 -20.75 -3.68
N PRO A 55 -3.59 -21.70 -2.95
CA PRO A 55 -4.32 -22.85 -3.48
C PRO A 55 -5.84 -22.68 -3.58
N HIS A 56 -6.42 -21.64 -3.02
CA HIS A 56 -7.88 -21.52 -2.87
C HIS A 56 -8.45 -20.43 -3.78
N PHE A 57 -9.51 -20.75 -4.50
CA PHE A 57 -10.19 -19.86 -5.43
C PHE A 57 -11.71 -19.81 -5.17
N VAL A 58 -12.31 -18.65 -5.44
CA VAL A 58 -13.75 -18.48 -5.59
C VAL A 58 -13.97 -17.91 -7.01
N GLY A 59 -14.56 -18.72 -7.89
CA GLY A 59 -14.54 -18.44 -9.31
C GLY A 59 -13.12 -18.37 -9.85
N GLU A 60 -12.79 -17.31 -10.57
CA GLU A 60 -11.45 -17.08 -11.15
C GLU A 60 -10.49 -16.33 -10.24
N ASN A 61 -10.93 -15.91 -9.06
CA ASN A 61 -10.13 -15.08 -8.16
C ASN A 61 -9.62 -15.88 -6.97
N SER A 62 -8.33 -15.71 -6.66
CA SER A 62 -7.74 -16.24 -5.43
C SER A 62 -8.45 -15.68 -4.20
N VAL A 63 -8.68 -16.53 -3.21
CA VAL A 63 -9.18 -16.12 -1.88
C VAL A 63 -8.25 -15.07 -1.27
N TYR A 64 -6.95 -15.18 -1.49
CA TYR A 64 -5.98 -14.18 -1.06
C TYR A 64 -6.33 -12.77 -1.59
N TYR A 65 -6.59 -12.66 -2.92
CA TYR A 65 -7.00 -11.37 -3.51
C TYR A 65 -8.31 -10.86 -2.88
N LEU A 66 -9.31 -11.73 -2.74
CA LEU A 66 -10.63 -11.35 -2.23
C LEU A 66 -10.58 -10.86 -0.78
N CYS A 67 -9.73 -11.48 0.05
CA CYS A 67 -9.58 -11.11 1.46
C CYS A 67 -9.08 -9.68 1.68
N ILE A 68 -8.16 -9.20 0.84
CA ILE A 68 -7.46 -7.91 1.04
C ILE A 68 -7.88 -6.80 0.07
N ASN A 69 -8.86 -7.08 -0.82
CA ASN A 69 -9.34 -6.08 -1.78
C ASN A 69 -10.86 -5.84 -1.72
N ARG A 70 -11.52 -6.33 -0.65
CA ARG A 70 -12.95 -6.02 -0.45
C ARG A 70 -13.16 -4.51 -0.30
N ASN A 71 -14.35 -4.04 -0.66
CA ASN A 71 -14.76 -2.64 -0.61
C ASN A 71 -13.98 -1.68 -1.54
N LYS A 72 -13.13 -2.20 -2.43
CA LYS A 72 -12.42 -1.42 -3.44
C LYS A 72 -13.13 -1.49 -4.79
N ARG A 73 -13.01 -0.43 -5.59
CA ARG A 73 -13.33 -0.42 -7.02
C ARG A 73 -12.03 -0.57 -7.79
N THR A 74 -12.02 -1.36 -8.85
CA THR A 74 -10.82 -1.59 -9.66
C THR A 74 -10.93 -0.93 -11.03
N VAL A 75 -9.79 -0.49 -11.57
CA VAL A 75 -9.64 -0.02 -12.94
C VAL A 75 -8.36 -0.61 -13.53
N ALA A 76 -8.47 -1.18 -14.73
CA ALA A 76 -7.32 -1.70 -15.45
C ALA A 76 -6.70 -0.61 -16.33
N VAL A 77 -5.40 -0.31 -16.13
CA VAL A 77 -4.68 0.73 -16.87
C VAL A 77 -3.27 0.27 -17.21
N ASP A 78 -2.89 0.40 -18.48
CA ASP A 78 -1.50 0.19 -18.90
C ASP A 78 -0.69 1.48 -18.72
N MET A 79 0.04 1.59 -17.62
CA MET A 79 0.93 2.71 -17.32
C MET A 79 2.16 2.80 -18.24
N LYS A 80 2.39 1.82 -19.11
CA LYS A 80 3.46 1.90 -20.12
C LYS A 80 3.06 2.81 -21.28
N THR A 81 1.77 3.02 -21.52
CA THR A 81 1.26 3.91 -22.56
C THR A 81 1.20 5.36 -22.09
N ALA A 82 1.30 6.32 -23.01
CA ALA A 82 1.16 7.75 -22.68
C ALA A 82 -0.23 8.07 -22.11
N GLN A 83 -1.28 7.52 -22.72
CA GLN A 83 -2.67 7.69 -22.30
C GLN A 83 -2.91 7.11 -20.89
N GLY A 84 -2.32 5.92 -20.60
CA GLY A 84 -2.42 5.32 -19.28
C GLY A 84 -1.76 6.17 -18.21
N ARG A 85 -0.56 6.69 -18.46
CA ARG A 85 0.12 7.60 -17.53
C ARG A 85 -0.66 8.90 -17.29
N GLU A 86 -1.20 9.50 -18.35
CA GLU A 86 -2.04 10.70 -18.23
C GLU A 86 -3.28 10.42 -17.38
N LEU A 87 -3.98 9.30 -17.61
CA LEU A 87 -5.13 8.91 -16.80
C LEU A 87 -4.76 8.74 -15.32
N VAL A 88 -3.63 8.08 -15.03
CA VAL A 88 -3.18 7.87 -13.64
C VAL A 88 -2.82 9.21 -12.96
N ASN A 89 -2.15 10.13 -13.65
CA ASN A 89 -1.88 11.47 -13.13
C ASN A 89 -3.19 12.23 -12.80
N ARG A 90 -4.17 12.17 -13.68
CA ARG A 90 -5.49 12.80 -13.44
C ARG A 90 -6.22 12.16 -12.25
N LEU A 91 -6.17 10.83 -12.12
CA LEU A 91 -6.74 10.11 -10.96
C LEU A 91 -6.02 10.49 -9.66
N ALA A 92 -4.69 10.61 -9.67
CA ALA A 92 -3.91 11.04 -8.52
C ALA A 92 -4.30 12.46 -8.08
N LEU A 93 -4.41 13.41 -9.00
CA LEU A 93 -4.86 14.78 -8.71
C LEU A 93 -6.32 14.86 -8.24
N ALA A 94 -7.16 13.92 -8.66
CA ALA A 94 -8.55 13.80 -8.21
C ALA A 94 -8.70 13.07 -6.86
N SER A 95 -7.62 12.50 -6.32
CA SER A 95 -7.62 11.73 -5.07
C SER A 95 -7.03 12.52 -3.91
N ASP A 96 -7.41 12.20 -2.69
CA ASP A 96 -6.88 12.79 -1.47
C ASP A 96 -5.55 12.15 -1.06
N ILE A 97 -5.44 10.87 -1.37
CA ILE A 97 -4.31 10.01 -1.00
C ILE A 97 -3.91 9.20 -2.22
N VAL A 98 -2.61 9.05 -2.43
CA VAL A 98 -2.02 8.04 -3.32
C VAL A 98 -1.20 7.08 -2.47
N MET A 99 -1.43 5.78 -2.64
CA MET A 99 -0.65 4.73 -2.00
C MET A 99 0.00 3.83 -3.04
N GLU A 100 1.29 3.53 -2.86
CA GLU A 100 2.05 2.69 -3.76
C GLU A 100 3.03 1.81 -2.99
N ASN A 101 3.44 0.67 -3.57
CA ASN A 101 4.47 -0.20 -3.01
C ASN A 101 5.42 -0.76 -4.08
N PHE A 102 5.75 0.08 -5.06
CA PHE A 102 6.78 -0.23 -6.03
C PHE A 102 8.18 -0.08 -5.42
N ARG A 103 9.17 -0.62 -6.12
CA ARG A 103 10.56 -0.31 -5.76
C ARG A 103 10.84 1.16 -5.98
N PRO A 104 11.67 1.80 -5.14
CA PRO A 104 12.03 3.20 -5.31
C PRO A 104 12.46 3.54 -6.75
N GLY A 105 11.98 4.66 -7.26
CA GLY A 105 12.26 5.16 -8.61
C GLY A 105 11.47 4.50 -9.74
N VAL A 106 10.59 3.53 -9.49
CA VAL A 106 9.78 2.90 -10.55
C VAL A 106 8.72 3.86 -11.06
N LEU A 107 7.98 4.50 -10.17
CA LEU A 107 6.89 5.41 -10.56
C LEU A 107 7.42 6.67 -11.23
N GLU A 108 8.55 7.20 -10.77
CA GLU A 108 9.21 8.35 -11.40
C GLU A 108 9.58 8.04 -12.86
N ARG A 109 10.13 6.84 -13.13
CA ARG A 109 10.41 6.39 -14.52
C ARG A 109 9.16 6.23 -15.37
N LEU A 110 8.02 6.00 -14.74
CA LEU A 110 6.71 5.95 -15.41
C LEU A 110 6.06 7.34 -15.54
N GLY A 111 6.73 8.41 -15.07
CA GLY A 111 6.24 9.79 -15.15
C GLY A 111 5.19 10.12 -14.07
N LEU A 112 5.18 9.38 -12.96
CA LEU A 112 4.33 9.63 -11.80
C LEU A 112 5.23 9.96 -10.59
N SER A 113 5.37 11.25 -10.27
CA SER A 113 6.22 11.75 -9.18
C SER A 113 5.38 12.33 -8.05
N ALA A 114 5.67 11.91 -6.83
CA ALA A 114 5.06 12.49 -5.62
C ALA A 114 5.32 13.99 -5.52
N GLU A 115 6.55 14.44 -5.82
CA GLU A 115 6.95 15.85 -5.77
C GLU A 115 6.12 16.68 -6.75
N THR A 116 6.14 16.33 -8.04
CA THR A 116 5.40 17.05 -9.09
C THR A 116 3.88 17.09 -8.84
N LEU A 117 3.30 16.00 -8.35
CA LEU A 117 1.87 15.96 -8.04
C LEU A 117 1.52 16.82 -6.83
N ARG A 118 2.38 16.85 -5.81
CA ARG A 118 2.18 17.67 -4.61
C ARG A 118 2.44 19.15 -4.85
N GLU A 119 3.27 19.52 -5.82
CA GLU A 119 3.37 20.91 -6.30
C GLU A 119 2.05 21.38 -6.89
N GLN A 120 1.37 20.54 -7.68
CA GLN A 120 0.07 20.85 -8.27
C GLN A 120 -1.08 20.75 -7.26
N LYS A 121 -0.98 19.84 -6.28
CA LYS A 121 -1.96 19.62 -5.22
C LYS A 121 -1.28 19.52 -3.85
N PRO A 122 -0.99 20.66 -3.19
CA PRO A 122 -0.30 20.68 -1.90
C PRO A 122 -1.02 19.91 -0.77
N SER A 123 -2.30 19.65 -0.92
CA SER A 123 -3.10 18.85 0.03
C SER A 123 -3.00 17.35 -0.18
N LEU A 124 -2.32 16.89 -1.24
CA LEU A 124 -2.17 15.46 -1.54
C LEU A 124 -1.28 14.77 -0.49
N ILE A 125 -1.77 13.65 0.02
CA ILE A 125 -0.98 12.72 0.84
C ILE A 125 -0.45 11.63 -0.08
N TRP A 126 0.86 11.41 -0.03
CA TRP A 126 1.52 10.34 -0.77
C TRP A 126 2.15 9.35 0.19
N CYS A 127 1.83 8.07 0.10
CA CYS A 127 2.37 7.01 0.94
C CYS A 127 3.07 5.95 0.09
N SER A 128 4.39 5.84 0.27
CA SER A 128 5.23 4.82 -0.36
C SER A 128 5.56 3.73 0.66
N ILE A 129 5.38 2.48 0.28
CA ILE A 129 5.73 1.31 1.10
C ILE A 129 6.81 0.53 0.36
N SER A 130 7.95 0.30 1.00
CA SER A 130 9.02 -0.49 0.40
C SER A 130 9.71 -1.37 1.43
N GLY A 131 10.56 -2.29 0.99
CA GLY A 131 11.26 -3.19 1.91
C GLY A 131 12.16 -2.46 2.89
N PHE A 132 12.83 -1.39 2.45
CA PHE A 132 13.91 -0.73 3.18
C PHE A 132 13.82 0.81 3.19
N GLY A 133 12.68 1.39 2.81
CA GLY A 133 12.51 2.84 2.69
C GLY A 133 12.96 3.39 1.33
N GLN A 134 12.70 4.69 1.13
CA GLN A 134 13.02 5.40 -0.12
C GLN A 134 14.48 5.86 -0.16
N ASP A 135 15.22 5.78 0.94
CA ASP A 135 16.63 6.11 1.05
C ASP A 135 17.46 4.97 1.68
N GLY A 136 18.71 5.26 2.03
CA GLY A 136 19.60 4.30 2.70
C GLY A 136 20.25 3.27 1.77
N PRO A 137 21.17 2.46 2.33
CA PRO A 137 22.04 1.57 1.54
C PRO A 137 21.30 0.40 0.89
N TYR A 138 20.12 0.03 1.40
CA TYR A 138 19.34 -1.10 0.91
C TYR A 138 18.14 -0.71 0.05
N ARG A 139 17.91 0.60 -0.21
CA ARG A 139 16.74 1.09 -0.95
C ARG A 139 16.46 0.37 -2.27
N ASN A 140 17.50 -0.08 -2.96
CA ASN A 140 17.38 -0.73 -4.27
C ASN A 140 17.31 -2.27 -4.17
N LYS A 141 17.45 -2.85 -2.96
CA LYS A 141 17.37 -4.31 -2.80
C LYS A 141 15.92 -4.77 -2.87
N PRO A 142 15.66 -5.93 -3.52
CA PRO A 142 14.35 -6.55 -3.44
C PRO A 142 14.08 -7.04 -2.02
N ALA A 143 12.84 -6.89 -1.58
CA ALA A 143 12.40 -7.46 -0.32
C ALA A 143 11.02 -8.08 -0.49
N TYR A 144 10.82 -9.18 0.22
CA TYR A 144 9.53 -9.78 0.52
C TYR A 144 9.47 -10.02 2.03
N ASP A 145 8.31 -10.26 2.54
CA ASP A 145 8.06 -10.51 3.96
C ASP A 145 9.13 -11.36 4.65
N MET A 146 9.44 -12.52 4.10
CA MET A 146 10.42 -13.46 4.68
C MET A 146 11.83 -12.88 4.77
N ILE A 147 12.26 -12.08 3.79
CA ILE A 147 13.57 -11.40 3.82
C ILE A 147 13.61 -10.36 4.93
N VAL A 148 12.51 -9.63 5.09
CA VAL A 148 12.38 -8.62 6.15
C VAL A 148 12.35 -9.28 7.52
N GLN A 149 11.58 -10.38 7.70
CA GLN A 149 11.58 -11.14 8.95
C GLN A 149 12.97 -11.64 9.35
N ALA A 150 13.79 -12.09 8.37
CA ALA A 150 15.15 -12.53 8.62
C ALA A 150 16.06 -11.36 9.02
N LEU A 151 16.04 -10.25 8.26
CA LEU A 151 16.94 -9.12 8.46
C LEU A 151 16.62 -8.29 9.71
N SER A 152 15.33 -8.22 10.10
CA SER A 152 14.92 -7.51 11.32
C SER A 152 15.30 -8.23 12.62
N GLY A 153 15.65 -9.51 12.54
CA GLY A 153 15.84 -10.35 13.73
C GLY A 153 14.57 -11.10 14.17
N GLY A 154 13.40 -10.83 13.58
CA GLY A 154 12.13 -11.46 13.98
C GLY A 154 12.16 -13.00 13.96
N MET A 155 12.88 -13.58 12.99
CA MET A 155 13.02 -15.04 12.89
C MET A 155 13.84 -15.64 14.03
N SER A 156 14.75 -14.88 14.67
CA SER A 156 15.56 -15.37 15.80
C SER A 156 14.76 -15.47 17.10
N LEU A 157 13.58 -14.85 17.15
CA LEU A 157 12.67 -14.89 18.30
C LEU A 157 11.61 -15.98 18.18
N THR A 158 11.62 -16.73 17.07
CA THR A 158 10.58 -17.71 16.76
C THR A 158 11.21 -19.10 16.57
N GLY A 159 10.60 -20.12 17.16
CA GLY A 159 11.06 -21.52 17.09
C GLY A 159 11.32 -22.11 18.46
N GLU A 160 11.88 -23.33 18.47
CA GLU A 160 12.27 -24.05 19.68
C GLU A 160 13.59 -23.54 20.24
N THR A 161 13.79 -23.67 21.56
CA THR A 161 15.09 -23.38 22.21
C THR A 161 16.18 -24.20 21.54
N ASP A 162 17.29 -23.57 21.19
CA ASP A 162 18.42 -24.17 20.48
C ASP A 162 18.08 -24.75 19.07
N GLY A 163 16.89 -24.42 18.56
CA GLY A 163 16.45 -24.78 17.20
C GLY A 163 16.91 -23.79 16.13
N ALA A 164 16.54 -24.09 14.87
CA ALA A 164 16.77 -23.17 13.77
C ALA A 164 15.82 -21.96 13.87
N ALA A 165 16.27 -20.79 13.42
CA ALA A 165 15.43 -19.62 13.28
C ALA A 165 14.27 -19.90 12.29
N VAL A 166 13.06 -19.58 12.66
CA VAL A 166 11.84 -19.91 11.91
C VAL A 166 11.04 -18.64 11.61
N ARG A 167 10.53 -18.52 10.41
CA ARG A 167 9.61 -17.41 10.09
C ARG A 167 8.29 -17.53 10.87
N ALA A 168 7.66 -16.41 11.17
CA ALA A 168 6.29 -16.41 11.66
C ALA A 168 5.33 -17.07 10.64
N GLY A 169 4.29 -17.73 11.12
CA GLY A 169 3.30 -18.41 10.28
C GLY A 169 2.46 -17.47 9.40
N ILE A 170 2.41 -16.18 9.78
CA ILE A 170 1.78 -15.11 9.00
C ILE A 170 2.84 -14.16 8.44
N PRO A 171 2.57 -13.43 7.34
CA PRO A 171 3.48 -12.44 6.76
C PRO A 171 3.50 -11.16 7.60
N VAL A 172 4.15 -11.23 8.78
CA VAL A 172 4.09 -10.20 9.82
C VAL A 172 4.73 -8.88 9.39
N ALA A 173 5.76 -8.92 8.55
CA ALA A 173 6.41 -7.71 8.02
C ALA A 173 5.49 -6.95 7.07
N ASP A 174 4.82 -7.65 6.15
CA ASP A 174 3.82 -7.07 5.26
C ASP A 174 2.64 -6.49 6.04
N LEU A 175 2.07 -7.25 6.96
CA LEU A 175 0.92 -6.84 7.76
C LEU A 175 1.28 -5.66 8.67
N GLY A 176 2.45 -5.69 9.31
CA GLY A 176 2.97 -4.59 10.11
C GLY A 176 3.12 -3.31 9.29
N ALA A 177 3.80 -3.38 8.14
CA ALA A 177 3.93 -2.23 7.25
C ALA A 177 2.56 -1.70 6.79
N GLY A 178 1.60 -2.57 6.51
CA GLY A 178 0.23 -2.18 6.17
C GLY A 178 -0.48 -1.45 7.30
N LEU A 179 -0.34 -1.91 8.55
CA LEU A 179 -0.89 -1.23 9.74
C LEU A 179 -0.24 0.13 9.96
N TYR A 180 1.10 0.21 9.94
CA TYR A 180 1.83 1.47 10.09
C TYR A 180 1.46 2.46 8.97
N SER A 181 1.30 1.98 7.74
CA SER A 181 0.83 2.81 6.62
C SER A 181 -0.55 3.40 6.87
N ALA A 182 -1.50 2.58 7.33
CA ALA A 182 -2.84 3.06 7.64
C ALA A 182 -2.82 4.08 8.79
N ILE A 183 -2.05 3.85 9.86
CA ILE A 183 -1.87 4.78 10.97
C ILE A 183 -1.25 6.10 10.49
N ALA A 184 -0.16 6.05 9.72
CA ALA A 184 0.52 7.23 9.21
C ALA A 184 -0.39 8.05 8.28
N VAL A 185 -1.16 7.39 7.40
CA VAL A 185 -2.15 8.06 6.55
C VAL A 185 -3.25 8.74 7.37
N LEU A 186 -3.76 8.10 8.43
CA LEU A 186 -4.75 8.70 9.32
C LEU A 186 -4.18 9.91 10.07
N ALA A 187 -2.92 9.84 10.53
CA ALA A 187 -2.22 10.96 11.15
C ALA A 187 -2.03 12.12 10.16
N ALA A 188 -1.63 11.82 8.90
CA ALA A 188 -1.50 12.80 7.84
C ALA A 188 -2.83 13.47 7.47
N LEU A 189 -3.93 12.72 7.46
CA LEU A 189 -5.28 13.27 7.27
C LEU A 189 -5.67 14.24 8.40
N ASN A 190 -5.38 13.88 9.65
CA ASN A 190 -5.63 14.75 10.80
C ASN A 190 -4.80 16.03 10.70
N ARG A 191 -3.50 15.94 10.38
CA ARG A 191 -2.64 17.08 10.15
C ARG A 191 -3.13 17.96 8.99
N ARG A 192 -3.52 17.33 7.87
CA ARG A 192 -4.09 18.02 6.72
C ARG A 192 -5.36 18.79 7.07
N HIS A 193 -6.22 18.24 7.92
CA HIS A 193 -7.42 18.94 8.39
C HIS A 193 -7.08 20.25 9.08
N ALA A 194 -6.02 20.27 9.89
CA ALA A 194 -5.59 21.47 10.60
C ALA A 194 -4.81 22.48 9.72
N THR A 195 -4.04 21.99 8.74
CA THR A 195 -3.06 22.81 8.00
C THR A 195 -3.43 23.08 6.54
N GLY A 196 -4.38 22.34 5.98
CA GLY A 196 -4.68 22.31 4.55
C GLY A 196 -3.62 21.59 3.69
N LYS A 197 -2.51 21.11 4.27
CA LYS A 197 -1.37 20.53 3.56
C LYS A 197 -1.27 19.03 3.81
N GLY A 198 -1.08 18.27 2.72
CA GLY A 198 -0.70 16.87 2.77
C GLY A 198 0.80 16.71 3.06
N GLU A 199 1.25 15.45 2.99
CA GLU A 199 2.66 15.10 3.20
C GLU A 199 3.05 13.83 2.42
N THR A 200 4.34 13.60 2.30
CA THR A 200 4.89 12.34 1.81
C THR A 200 5.25 11.46 3.01
N ILE A 201 4.79 10.23 2.96
CA ILE A 201 5.00 9.20 3.98
C ILE A 201 5.87 8.12 3.36
N ASP A 202 6.97 7.78 4.01
CA ASP A 202 7.85 6.67 3.64
C ASP A 202 7.74 5.56 4.70
N ILE A 203 7.33 4.38 4.26
CA ILE A 203 7.16 3.20 5.11
C ILE A 203 8.17 2.13 4.69
N SER A 204 9.12 1.88 5.56
CA SER A 204 10.06 0.77 5.47
C SER A 204 9.50 -0.45 6.18
N MET A 205 9.32 -1.57 5.47
CA MET A 205 8.88 -2.82 6.09
C MET A 205 9.85 -3.28 7.18
N LEU A 206 11.17 -3.06 6.96
CA LEU A 206 12.20 -3.42 7.93
C LEU A 206 12.05 -2.64 9.23
N ASP A 207 11.87 -1.32 9.14
CA ASP A 207 11.74 -0.46 10.32
C ASP A 207 10.44 -0.75 11.07
N CYS A 208 9.34 -0.98 10.32
CA CYS A 208 8.06 -1.38 10.92
C CYS A 208 8.17 -2.68 11.70
N GLN A 209 8.86 -3.67 11.15
CA GLN A 209 9.05 -4.94 11.86
C GLN A 209 10.00 -4.79 13.04
N ALA A 210 11.11 -4.06 12.91
CA ALA A 210 12.01 -3.79 14.01
C ALA A 210 11.33 -3.07 15.18
N ALA A 211 10.39 -2.17 14.88
CA ALA A 211 9.60 -1.47 15.88
C ALA A 211 8.58 -2.36 16.63
N MET A 212 8.34 -3.58 16.17
CA MET A 212 7.44 -4.55 16.80
C MET A 212 8.19 -5.62 17.63
N LEU A 213 9.51 -5.63 17.60
CA LEU A 213 10.36 -6.55 18.34
C LEU A 213 10.78 -5.99 19.69
#